data_9a4b6d9ed0974b41ce81bd23f599fc69
#
_entry.id   9a4b6d9ed0974b41ce81bd23f599fc69
#
_cell.length_a   1.000
_cell.length_b   1.000
_cell.length_c   1.000
_cell.angle_alpha   90.00
_cell.angle_beta   90.00
_cell.angle_gamma   90.00
#
_symmetry.space_group_name_H-M   'P 1'
#
loop_
_entity.id
_entity.type
_entity.pdbx_description
1 polymer ?
#
loop_
_entity_poly.entity_id
_entity_poly.type
_entity_poly.pdbx_seq_one_letter_code
_entity_poly.pdbx_strand_id
1 'polypeptide(L)'
;MTWWQILLLVLGILLVVTGIVATLKARSLDRVHKNVTKSRIALERALVDRAQAAREVARSGVLDVASAVVLANVATEAIEASAHPIVDDGWEAIAIEDDAGQTLHTVGQEAPDRLIIESELSRALRHSVDELEATSPELDHLHQARVSVQMTRRFHNNHVSQARRVRKSPLVRTLRLQGNAPEPVTVNLDDRSAGE
;
A
#
# COMPACT_ATOMS: atom_id res chain seq x y z
N MET A 1 4.78 -37.23 -45.62
CA MET A 1 3.91 -36.42 -44.73
C MET A 1 3.08 -35.50 -45.61
N THR A 2 1.78 -35.55 -45.50
CA THR A 2 0.89 -34.65 -46.20
C THR A 2 0.96 -33.25 -45.58
N TRP A 3 0.85 -32.21 -46.34
CA TRP A 3 0.94 -30.82 -45.85
C TRP A 3 -0.04 -30.54 -44.71
N TRP A 4 -1.18 -31.19 -44.66
CA TRP A 4 -2.15 -31.19 -43.58
C TRP A 4 -1.57 -31.70 -42.24
N GLN A 5 -0.75 -32.75 -42.27
CA GLN A 5 -0.10 -33.27 -41.05
C GLN A 5 0.92 -32.30 -40.47
N ILE A 6 1.65 -31.58 -41.37
CA ILE A 6 2.60 -30.53 -40.96
C ILE A 6 1.83 -29.36 -40.36
N LEU A 7 0.72 -28.95 -40.96
CA LEU A 7 -0.11 -27.86 -40.44
C LEU A 7 -0.71 -28.19 -39.07
N LEU A 8 -1.22 -29.38 -38.86
CA LEU A 8 -1.74 -29.83 -37.56
C LEU A 8 -0.64 -29.93 -36.51
N LEU A 9 0.56 -30.34 -36.86
CA LEU A 9 1.70 -30.42 -35.96
C LEU A 9 2.13 -29.00 -35.53
N VAL A 10 2.25 -28.06 -36.48
CA VAL A 10 2.59 -26.67 -36.18
C VAL A 10 1.53 -26.03 -35.30
N LEU A 11 0.25 -26.24 -35.59
CA LEU A 11 -0.86 -25.76 -34.77
C LEU A 11 -0.81 -26.32 -33.34
N GLY A 12 -0.53 -27.64 -33.21
CA GLY A 12 -0.38 -28.26 -31.92
C GLY A 12 0.77 -27.69 -31.09
N ILE A 13 1.94 -27.51 -31.72
CA ILE A 13 3.09 -26.86 -31.06
C ILE A 13 2.74 -25.43 -30.63
N LEU A 14 2.09 -24.66 -31.49
CA LEU A 14 1.68 -23.29 -31.19
C LEU A 14 0.74 -23.22 -29.98
N LEU A 15 -0.24 -24.13 -29.89
CA LEU A 15 -1.17 -24.23 -28.77
C LEU A 15 -0.44 -24.58 -27.45
N VAL A 16 0.48 -25.53 -27.50
CA VAL A 16 1.28 -25.92 -26.33
C VAL A 16 2.15 -24.77 -25.84
N VAL A 17 2.87 -24.08 -26.75
CA VAL A 17 3.70 -22.92 -26.41
C VAL A 17 2.85 -21.80 -25.81
N THR A 18 1.70 -21.49 -26.42
CA THR A 18 0.77 -20.47 -25.91
C THR A 18 0.27 -20.85 -24.51
N GLY A 19 -0.09 -22.11 -24.27
CA GLY A 19 -0.51 -22.61 -22.95
C GLY A 19 0.58 -22.47 -21.88
N ILE A 20 1.82 -22.81 -22.22
CA ILE A 20 2.97 -22.64 -21.31
C ILE A 20 3.17 -21.16 -20.97
N VAL A 21 3.21 -20.30 -21.98
CA VAL A 21 3.40 -18.85 -21.77
C VAL A 21 2.25 -18.26 -20.94
N ALA A 22 1.00 -18.64 -21.20
CA ALA A 22 -0.16 -18.22 -20.43
C ALA A 22 -0.04 -18.62 -18.95
N THR A 23 0.37 -19.86 -18.67
CA THR A 23 0.57 -20.36 -17.30
C THR A 23 1.68 -19.58 -16.58
N LEU A 24 2.81 -19.32 -17.24
CA LEU A 24 3.90 -18.54 -16.66
C LEU A 24 3.47 -17.10 -16.35
N LYS A 25 2.67 -16.48 -17.24
CA LYS A 25 2.12 -15.13 -17.03
C LYS A 25 1.09 -15.09 -15.91
N ALA A 26 0.22 -16.12 -15.79
CA ALA A 26 -0.73 -16.22 -14.69
C ALA A 26 -0.02 -16.33 -13.33
N ARG A 27 1.02 -17.16 -13.22
CA ARG A 27 1.85 -17.27 -12.02
C ARG A 27 2.60 -15.97 -11.69
N SER A 28 3.06 -15.24 -12.72
CA SER A 28 3.68 -13.93 -12.53
C SER A 28 2.69 -12.91 -11.99
N LEU A 29 1.46 -12.92 -12.50
CA LEU A 29 0.39 -12.03 -12.05
C LEU A 29 0.01 -12.31 -10.58
N ASP A 30 -0.17 -13.59 -10.21
CA ASP A 30 -0.45 -13.99 -8.83
C ASP A 30 0.66 -13.51 -7.86
N ARG A 31 1.93 -13.71 -8.23
CA ARG A 31 3.06 -13.22 -7.42
C ARG A 31 3.03 -11.70 -7.23
N VAL A 32 2.73 -10.97 -8.29
CA VAL A 32 2.68 -9.51 -8.24
C VAL A 32 1.51 -9.05 -7.37
N HIS A 33 0.35 -9.71 -7.45
CA HIS A 33 -0.80 -9.45 -6.58
C HIS A 33 -0.44 -9.64 -5.10
N LYS A 34 0.16 -10.79 -4.76
CA LYS A 34 0.63 -11.06 -3.39
C LYS A 34 1.63 -10.03 -2.88
N ASN A 35 2.51 -9.53 -3.74
CA ASN A 35 3.46 -8.48 -3.37
C ASN A 35 2.79 -7.13 -3.10
N VAL A 36 1.77 -6.76 -3.89
CA VAL A 36 0.98 -5.54 -3.65
C VAL A 36 0.28 -5.63 -2.29
N THR A 37 -0.41 -6.75 -2.00
CA THR A 37 -1.09 -6.95 -0.70
C THR A 37 -0.11 -6.90 0.47
N LYS A 38 1.02 -7.63 0.38
CA LYS A 38 2.03 -7.62 1.44
C LYS A 38 2.63 -6.23 1.68
N SER A 39 2.92 -5.49 0.60
CA SER A 39 3.46 -4.14 0.72
C SER A 39 2.45 -3.14 1.27
N ARG A 40 1.14 -3.33 1.00
CA ARG A 40 0.07 -2.54 1.61
C ARG A 40 0.03 -2.76 3.12
N ILE A 41 -0.03 -4.01 3.57
CA ILE A 41 -0.04 -4.36 5.00
C ILE A 41 1.20 -3.77 5.71
N ALA A 42 2.37 -3.82 5.07
CA ALA A 42 3.58 -3.22 5.63
C ALA A 42 3.46 -1.69 5.76
N LEU A 43 2.89 -1.01 4.75
CA LEU A 43 2.64 0.42 4.78
C LEU A 43 1.62 0.79 5.89
N GLU A 44 0.51 0.05 6.00
CA GLU A 44 -0.50 0.25 7.03
C GLU A 44 0.10 0.17 8.44
N ARG A 45 0.93 -0.84 8.69
CA ARG A 45 1.65 -0.98 9.97
C ARG A 45 2.60 0.17 10.25
N ALA A 46 3.35 0.61 9.23
CA ALA A 46 4.27 1.74 9.38
C ALA A 46 3.53 3.07 9.66
N LEU A 47 2.35 3.28 9.09
CA LEU A 47 1.52 4.45 9.37
C LEU A 47 1.01 4.44 10.81
N VAL A 48 0.53 3.30 11.31
CA VAL A 48 0.10 3.15 12.71
C VAL A 48 1.27 3.37 13.66
N ASP A 49 2.43 2.79 13.38
CA ASP A 49 3.65 2.96 14.19
C ASP A 49 4.06 4.44 14.25
N ARG A 50 4.05 5.15 13.12
CA ARG A 50 4.32 6.59 13.08
C ARG A 50 3.33 7.39 13.93
N ALA A 51 2.04 7.08 13.87
CA ALA A 51 1.03 7.79 14.66
C ALA A 51 1.18 7.50 16.16
N GLN A 52 1.53 6.27 16.55
CA GLN A 52 1.83 5.92 17.93
C GLN A 52 3.08 6.65 18.45
N ALA A 53 4.18 6.64 17.69
CA ALA A 53 5.40 7.36 18.03
C ALA A 53 5.16 8.87 18.15
N ALA A 54 4.36 9.47 17.27
CA ALA A 54 3.95 10.88 17.35
C ALA A 54 3.21 11.18 18.67
N ARG A 55 2.30 10.29 19.07
CA ARG A 55 1.56 10.42 20.34
C ARG A 55 2.48 10.24 21.55
N GLU A 56 3.50 9.41 21.48
CA GLU A 56 4.52 9.28 22.55
C GLU A 56 5.34 10.56 22.69
N VAL A 57 5.80 11.15 21.58
CA VAL A 57 6.49 12.45 21.60
C VAL A 57 5.61 13.54 22.20
N ALA A 58 4.33 13.60 21.83
CA ALA A 58 3.41 14.58 22.42
C ALA A 58 3.25 14.46 23.93
N ARG A 59 3.45 13.26 24.50
CA ARG A 59 3.35 12.99 25.95
C ARG A 59 4.68 13.10 26.69
N SER A 60 5.80 13.09 26.00
CA SER A 60 7.14 13.08 26.61
C SER A 60 7.53 14.38 27.32
N GLY A 61 6.82 15.49 27.05
CA GLY A 61 7.15 16.81 27.57
C GLY A 61 8.28 17.53 26.82
N VAL A 62 8.73 17.00 25.70
CA VAL A 62 9.76 17.63 24.84
C VAL A 62 9.17 18.81 24.06
N LEU A 63 7.86 18.78 23.77
CA LEU A 63 7.14 19.83 23.05
C LEU A 63 6.55 20.86 24.03
N ASP A 64 6.35 22.07 23.53
CA ASP A 64 5.49 23.03 24.23
C ASP A 64 4.03 22.51 24.32
N VAL A 65 3.27 23.03 25.26
CA VAL A 65 1.92 22.53 25.57
C VAL A 65 0.98 22.63 24.37
N ALA A 66 1.07 23.69 23.58
CA ALA A 66 0.19 23.88 22.43
C ALA A 66 0.49 22.88 21.31
N SER A 67 1.76 22.73 20.96
CA SER A 67 2.24 21.76 19.97
C SER A 67 1.95 20.31 20.42
N ALA A 68 2.13 20.01 21.71
CA ALA A 68 1.83 18.69 22.27
C ALA A 68 0.35 18.33 22.14
N VAL A 69 -0.56 19.26 22.43
CA VAL A 69 -2.01 19.02 22.31
C VAL A 69 -2.42 18.81 20.86
N VAL A 70 -1.93 19.66 19.95
CA VAL A 70 -2.23 19.53 18.51
C VAL A 70 -1.73 18.19 17.96
N LEU A 71 -0.47 17.84 18.24
CA LEU A 71 0.13 16.60 17.78
C LEU A 71 -0.58 15.38 18.36
N ALA A 72 -0.94 15.39 19.66
CA ALA A 72 -1.67 14.31 20.32
C ALA A 72 -3.04 14.06 19.66
N ASN A 73 -3.78 15.13 19.33
CA ASN A 73 -5.08 15.04 18.69
C ASN A 73 -4.98 14.43 17.28
N VAL A 74 -4.13 14.99 16.44
CA VAL A 74 -3.96 14.51 15.05
C VAL A 74 -3.41 13.08 15.02
N ALA A 75 -2.48 12.74 15.93
CA ALA A 75 -1.98 11.37 16.05
C ALA A 75 -3.07 10.38 16.49
N THR A 76 -3.95 10.81 17.39
CA THR A 76 -5.08 9.95 17.83
C THR A 76 -6.06 9.74 16.69
N GLU A 77 -6.40 10.79 15.95
CA GLU A 77 -7.26 10.70 14.75
C GLU A 77 -6.68 9.75 13.70
N ALA A 78 -5.36 9.82 13.45
CA ALA A 78 -4.68 8.92 12.53
C ALA A 78 -4.73 7.44 13.00
N ILE A 79 -4.63 7.20 14.32
CA ILE A 79 -4.78 5.85 14.90
C ILE A 79 -6.22 5.35 14.72
N GLU A 80 -7.23 6.18 14.99
CA GLU A 80 -8.63 5.82 14.82
C GLU A 80 -8.96 5.55 13.35
N ALA A 81 -8.45 6.39 12.44
CA ALA A 81 -8.60 6.21 11.00
C ALA A 81 -7.94 4.93 10.47
N SER A 82 -7.05 4.30 11.24
CA SER A 82 -6.39 3.04 10.85
C SER A 82 -7.35 1.85 10.73
N ALA A 83 -8.57 1.97 11.26
CA ALA A 83 -9.65 1.01 11.03
C ALA A 83 -10.13 0.99 9.56
N HIS A 84 -9.78 2.01 8.77
CA HIS A 84 -10.12 2.12 7.37
C HIS A 84 -8.88 1.98 6.48
N PRO A 85 -9.03 1.46 5.25
CA PRO A 85 -7.93 1.32 4.33
C PRO A 85 -7.35 2.67 3.92
N ILE A 86 -6.03 2.72 3.66
CA ILE A 86 -5.36 3.93 3.17
C ILE A 86 -5.83 4.34 1.77
N VAL A 87 -6.30 3.40 0.98
CA VAL A 87 -6.88 3.60 -0.36
C VAL A 87 -7.99 2.58 -0.56
N ASP A 88 -9.18 3.06 -0.87
CA ASP A 88 -10.31 2.21 -1.25
C ASP A 88 -10.23 1.87 -2.75
N ASP A 89 -9.55 0.79 -3.09
CA ASP A 89 -9.43 0.29 -4.46
C ASP A 89 -10.04 -1.12 -4.62
N GLY A 90 -10.78 -1.59 -3.62
CA GLY A 90 -11.42 -2.90 -3.63
C GLY A 90 -10.47 -4.10 -3.46
N TRP A 91 -9.17 -3.86 -3.23
CA TRP A 91 -8.18 -4.92 -3.02
C TRP A 91 -8.32 -5.62 -1.67
N GLU A 92 -8.91 -4.97 -0.71
CA GLU A 92 -9.10 -5.51 0.64
C GLU A 92 -10.14 -6.63 0.66
N ALA A 93 -11.19 -6.49 -0.12
CA ALA A 93 -12.20 -7.55 -0.28
C ALA A 93 -11.57 -8.86 -0.79
N ILE A 94 -10.53 -8.78 -1.64
CA ILE A 94 -9.82 -9.95 -2.18
C ILE A 94 -8.84 -10.55 -1.14
N ALA A 95 -8.19 -9.71 -0.34
CA ALA A 95 -7.22 -10.18 0.67
C ALA A 95 -7.91 -10.90 1.84
N ILE A 96 -9.13 -10.51 2.18
CA ILE A 96 -9.92 -11.13 3.26
C ILE A 96 -10.54 -12.45 2.79
N GLU A 97 -10.88 -12.58 1.51
CA GLU A 97 -11.44 -13.80 0.94
C GLU A 97 -10.42 -14.97 0.94
N ASP A 98 -9.11 -14.67 0.89
CA ASP A 98 -8.03 -15.67 0.89
C ASP A 98 -7.73 -16.22 2.31
N ASP A 99 -8.07 -15.51 3.39
CA ASP A 99 -7.63 -15.88 4.76
C ASP A 99 -8.75 -16.27 5.74
N ALA A 100 -10.02 -15.94 5.55
CA ALA A 100 -11.05 -16.24 6.56
C ALA A 100 -12.52 -16.32 6.12
N GLY A 101 -12.90 -16.15 4.89
CA GLY A 101 -14.32 -16.29 4.48
C GLY A 101 -15.32 -15.37 5.23
N GLN A 102 -14.86 -14.30 5.85
CA GLN A 102 -15.72 -13.35 6.57
C GLN A 102 -15.50 -11.92 6.05
N THR A 103 -16.37 -11.50 5.19
CA THR A 103 -16.51 -10.10 4.77
C THR A 103 -17.19 -9.29 5.90
N LEU A 104 -16.42 -8.55 6.67
CA LEU A 104 -16.95 -7.47 7.49
C LEU A 104 -17.02 -6.20 6.63
N HIS A 105 -18.08 -6.11 5.84
CA HIS A 105 -18.46 -4.84 5.21
C HIS A 105 -19.20 -4.00 6.25
N THR A 106 -18.57 -3.01 6.82
CA THR A 106 -19.26 -1.87 7.40
C THR A 106 -19.70 -0.95 6.26
N VAL A 107 -20.83 -1.31 5.66
CA VAL A 107 -21.55 -0.46 4.70
C VAL A 107 -22.26 0.62 5.51
N GLY A 108 -21.93 1.90 5.30
CA GLY A 108 -22.83 2.99 5.63
C GLY A 108 -22.34 4.21 6.40
N GLN A 109 -21.04 4.36 6.68
CA GLN A 109 -20.49 5.66 7.08
C GLN A 109 -19.54 6.15 5.99
N GLU A 110 -19.66 7.43 5.61
CA GLU A 110 -18.64 8.09 4.81
C GLU A 110 -17.29 7.89 5.55
N ALA A 111 -16.48 6.96 5.06
CA ALA A 111 -15.19 6.70 5.66
C ALA A 111 -14.36 7.99 5.54
N PRO A 112 -13.74 8.47 6.63
CA PRO A 112 -12.89 9.63 6.54
C PRO A 112 -11.78 9.38 5.52
N ASP A 113 -11.45 10.38 4.71
CA ASP A 113 -10.33 10.26 3.76
C ASP A 113 -9.02 10.15 4.54
N ARG A 114 -8.60 8.91 4.76
CA ARG A 114 -7.42 8.57 5.54
C ARG A 114 -6.15 9.23 5.00
N LEU A 115 -6.06 9.46 3.68
CA LEU A 115 -4.93 10.18 3.08
C LEU A 115 -4.86 11.63 3.56
N ILE A 116 -6.00 12.27 3.78
CA ILE A 116 -6.08 13.63 4.33
C ILE A 116 -5.57 13.62 5.77
N ILE A 117 -6.07 12.72 6.61
CA ILE A 117 -5.67 12.59 8.03
C ILE A 117 -4.16 12.32 8.15
N GLU A 118 -3.64 11.38 7.38
CA GLU A 118 -2.21 11.06 7.39
C GLU A 118 -1.33 12.22 6.87
N SER A 119 -1.86 13.03 5.94
CA SER A 119 -1.18 14.24 5.45
C SER A 119 -1.23 15.36 6.49
N GLU A 120 -2.30 15.46 7.28
CA GLU A 120 -2.40 16.38 8.41
C GLU A 120 -1.41 16.01 9.53
N LEU A 121 -1.29 14.73 9.85
CA LEU A 121 -0.26 14.26 10.77
C LEU A 121 1.15 14.61 10.29
N SER A 122 1.43 14.43 9.00
CA SER A 122 2.72 14.80 8.41
C SER A 122 2.99 16.31 8.53
N ARG A 123 1.96 17.12 8.35
CA ARG A 123 2.05 18.59 8.50
C ARG A 123 2.26 18.99 9.97
N ALA A 124 1.51 18.39 10.90
CA ALA A 124 1.67 18.64 12.33
C ALA A 124 3.08 18.27 12.80
N LEU A 125 3.63 17.15 12.34
CA LEU A 125 5.01 16.72 12.64
C LEU A 125 6.04 17.73 12.14
N ARG A 126 5.90 18.27 10.93
CA ARG A 126 6.81 19.30 10.41
C ARG A 126 6.81 20.56 11.28
N HIS A 127 5.65 20.99 11.71
CA HIS A 127 5.54 22.21 12.52
C HIS A 127 5.98 22.03 13.98
N SER A 128 5.76 20.85 14.55
CA SER A 128 5.99 20.64 15.98
C SER A 128 7.34 20.00 16.30
N VAL A 129 7.96 19.28 15.35
CA VAL A 129 9.11 18.41 15.64
C VAL A 129 10.34 18.78 14.83
N ASP A 130 10.20 19.16 13.55
CA ASP A 130 11.35 19.32 12.65
C ASP A 130 12.26 20.52 13.00
N GLU A 131 11.77 21.47 13.80
CA GLU A 131 12.54 22.65 14.29
C GLU A 131 13.15 22.43 15.68
N LEU A 132 12.94 21.25 16.29
CA LEU A 132 13.46 20.95 17.62
C LEU A 132 14.93 20.54 17.57
N GLU A 133 15.78 21.23 18.33
CA GLU A 133 17.16 20.81 18.57
C GLU A 133 17.30 19.78 19.69
N ALA A 134 16.20 19.29 20.24
CA ALA A 134 16.17 18.33 21.34
C ALA A 134 16.46 16.90 20.83
N THR A 135 17.13 16.11 21.66
CA THR A 135 17.36 14.68 21.43
C THR A 135 16.70 13.90 22.54
N SER A 136 15.82 12.96 22.17
CA SER A 136 15.19 12.03 23.12
C SER A 136 14.92 10.68 22.45
N PRO A 137 14.80 9.60 23.21
CA PRO A 137 14.48 8.27 22.65
C PRO A 137 13.17 8.26 21.86
N GLU A 138 12.17 9.06 22.28
CA GLU A 138 10.88 9.17 21.62
C GLU A 138 11.01 9.86 20.27
N LEU A 139 11.86 10.89 20.16
CA LEU A 139 12.15 11.56 18.90
C LEU A 139 12.91 10.65 17.94
N ASP A 140 13.85 9.86 18.44
CA ASP A 140 14.59 8.87 17.64
C ASP A 140 13.64 7.79 17.11
N HIS A 141 12.72 7.29 17.93
CA HIS A 141 11.69 6.34 17.53
C HIS A 141 10.77 6.94 16.45
N LEU A 142 10.30 8.16 16.66
CA LEU A 142 9.47 8.87 15.67
C LEU A 142 10.22 9.06 14.33
N HIS A 143 11.50 9.44 14.37
CA HIS A 143 12.31 9.57 13.17
C HIS A 143 12.40 8.24 12.40
N GLN A 144 12.67 7.13 13.08
CA GLN A 144 12.70 5.80 12.47
C GLN A 144 11.35 5.41 11.87
N ALA A 145 10.25 5.69 12.57
CA ALA A 145 8.91 5.42 12.08
C ALA A 145 8.57 6.24 10.83
N ARG A 146 8.97 7.53 10.76
CA ARG A 146 8.82 8.37 9.55
C ARG A 146 9.60 7.80 8.35
N VAL A 147 10.84 7.41 8.56
CA VAL A 147 11.67 6.77 7.51
C VAL A 147 11.03 5.45 7.05
N SER A 148 10.48 4.66 7.98
CA SER A 148 9.76 3.42 7.67
C SER A 148 8.55 3.67 6.77
N VAL A 149 7.75 4.71 7.04
CA VAL A 149 6.62 5.11 6.17
C VAL A 149 7.09 5.48 4.77
N GLN A 150 8.13 6.32 4.64
CA GLN A 150 8.67 6.71 3.33
C GLN A 150 9.14 5.48 2.53
N MET A 151 9.86 4.56 3.17
CA MET A 151 10.36 3.35 2.51
C MET A 151 9.21 2.43 2.10
N THR A 152 8.29 2.12 3.00
CA THR A 152 7.18 1.20 2.72
C THR A 152 6.24 1.76 1.65
N ARG A 153 5.99 3.08 1.64
CA ARG A 153 5.24 3.75 0.59
C ARG A 153 5.93 3.64 -0.78
N ARG A 154 7.25 3.90 -0.84
CA ARG A 154 8.02 3.74 -2.09
C ARG A 154 7.97 2.29 -2.58
N PHE A 155 8.12 1.30 -1.70
CA PHE A 155 8.01 -0.11 -2.04
C PHE A 155 6.61 -0.47 -2.55
N HIS A 156 5.56 -0.03 -1.84
CA HIS A 156 4.19 -0.26 -2.27
C HIS A 156 3.94 0.32 -3.66
N ASN A 157 4.27 1.58 -3.90
CA ASN A 157 4.08 2.24 -5.19
C ASN A 157 4.87 1.56 -6.33
N ASN A 158 6.06 1.02 -6.04
CA ASN A 158 6.82 0.21 -6.99
C ASN A 158 6.09 -1.09 -7.34
N HIS A 159 5.54 -1.81 -6.36
CA HIS A 159 4.78 -3.03 -6.60
C HIS A 159 3.49 -2.75 -7.37
N VAL A 160 2.77 -1.67 -7.06
CA VAL A 160 1.61 -1.22 -7.82
C VAL A 160 1.99 -0.92 -9.27
N SER A 161 3.08 -0.18 -9.49
CA SER A 161 3.57 0.14 -10.83
C SER A 161 3.96 -1.12 -11.62
N GLN A 162 4.57 -2.10 -10.96
CA GLN A 162 4.89 -3.39 -11.56
C GLN A 162 3.62 -4.17 -11.90
N ALA A 163 2.63 -4.20 -11.00
CA ALA A 163 1.34 -4.83 -11.22
C ALA A 163 0.63 -4.25 -12.45
N ARG A 164 0.56 -2.94 -12.54
CA ARG A 164 -0.02 -2.24 -13.69
C ARG A 164 0.69 -2.55 -15.00
N ARG A 165 2.05 -2.66 -15.01
CA ARG A 165 2.81 -3.05 -16.20
C ARG A 165 2.50 -4.47 -16.65
N VAL A 166 2.44 -5.44 -15.72
CA VAL A 166 2.11 -6.83 -16.05
C VAL A 166 0.69 -6.93 -16.61
N ARG A 167 -0.29 -6.22 -16.03
CA ARG A 167 -1.69 -6.17 -16.49
C ARG A 167 -1.82 -5.60 -17.90
N LYS A 168 -1.00 -4.61 -18.27
CA LYS A 168 -0.98 -4.00 -19.61
C LYS A 168 -0.35 -4.90 -20.69
N SER A 169 0.25 -6.04 -20.33
CA SER A 169 0.81 -6.99 -21.28
C SER A 169 -0.27 -7.50 -22.25
N PRO A 170 -0.01 -7.51 -23.58
CA PRO A 170 -1.02 -7.90 -24.58
C PRO A 170 -1.56 -9.31 -24.33
N LEU A 171 -0.73 -10.26 -23.92
CA LEU A 171 -1.17 -11.61 -23.59
C LEU A 171 -2.12 -11.67 -22.40
N VAL A 172 -1.82 -10.91 -21.33
CA VAL A 172 -2.69 -10.84 -20.12
C VAL A 172 -4.05 -10.27 -20.52
N ARG A 173 -4.05 -9.25 -21.35
CA ARG A 173 -5.26 -8.55 -21.81
C ARG A 173 -6.09 -9.42 -22.76
N THR A 174 -5.45 -10.08 -23.74
CA THR A 174 -6.13 -10.92 -24.72
C THR A 174 -6.74 -12.17 -24.07
N LEU A 175 -6.02 -12.80 -23.14
CA LEU A 175 -6.48 -13.99 -22.44
C LEU A 175 -7.28 -13.68 -21.17
N ARG A 176 -7.52 -12.40 -20.86
CA ARG A 176 -8.23 -11.92 -19.65
C ARG A 176 -7.71 -12.55 -18.36
N LEU A 177 -6.38 -12.77 -18.26
CA LEU A 177 -5.77 -13.45 -17.10
C LEU A 177 -5.89 -12.65 -15.79
N GLN A 178 -6.21 -11.37 -15.85
CA GLN A 178 -6.43 -10.52 -14.69
C GLN A 178 -7.76 -10.77 -13.97
N GLY A 179 -8.69 -11.54 -14.58
CA GLY A 179 -10.02 -11.76 -14.01
C GLY A 179 -10.76 -10.45 -13.73
N ASN A 180 -11.52 -10.44 -12.62
CA ASN A 180 -12.27 -9.27 -12.12
C ASN A 180 -11.49 -8.46 -11.07
N ALA A 181 -10.20 -8.78 -10.83
CA ALA A 181 -9.42 -8.07 -9.82
C ALA A 181 -9.32 -6.56 -10.17
N PRO A 182 -9.61 -5.65 -9.24
CA PRO A 182 -9.52 -4.22 -9.46
C PRO A 182 -8.09 -3.78 -9.79
N GLU A 183 -7.92 -2.58 -10.33
CA GLU A 183 -6.59 -2.04 -10.60
C GLU A 183 -6.01 -1.42 -9.31
N PRO A 184 -4.83 -1.88 -8.85
CA PRO A 184 -4.24 -1.34 -7.63
C PRO A 184 -3.87 0.13 -7.80
N VAL A 185 -4.07 0.93 -6.74
CA VAL A 185 -3.81 2.38 -6.73
C VAL A 185 -2.55 2.69 -5.92
N THR A 186 -1.80 3.68 -6.37
CA THR A 186 -0.62 4.20 -5.65
C THR A 186 -1.05 5.11 -4.51
N VAL A 187 -0.32 5.04 -3.39
CA VAL A 187 -0.51 5.92 -2.24
C VAL A 187 0.31 7.20 -2.43
N ASN A 188 -0.38 8.34 -2.48
CA ASN A 188 0.22 9.66 -2.64
C ASN A 188 0.06 10.43 -1.32
N LEU A 189 1.06 10.30 -0.45
CA LEU A 189 1.12 10.93 0.87
C LEU A 189 2.23 11.97 0.88
N ASP A 190 1.96 13.15 1.46
CA ASP A 190 3.00 14.15 1.73
C ASP A 190 3.73 13.80 3.03
N ASP A 191 4.77 12.99 2.93
CA ASP A 191 5.60 12.47 4.02
C ASP A 191 7.01 13.07 4.06
N ARG A 192 7.24 14.20 3.37
CA ARG A 192 8.54 14.90 3.36
C ARG A 192 8.85 15.45 4.75
N SER A 193 10.12 15.40 5.14
CA SER A 193 10.67 16.11 6.28
C SER A 193 11.12 17.52 5.89
N ALA A 194 11.18 18.46 6.86
CA ALA A 194 11.71 19.79 6.61
C ALA A 194 13.21 19.65 6.25
N GLY A 195 13.56 19.86 4.98
CA GLY A 195 14.92 19.73 4.47
C GLY A 195 15.07 18.87 3.22
N GLU A 196 14.00 18.22 2.77
CA GLU A 196 13.84 17.61 1.44
C GLU A 196 12.99 18.56 0.55
#